data_482dd37984dc65fad18cd6db9ab018b8
#
_entry.id   482dd37984dc65fad18cd6db9ab018b8
#
_cell.length_a   1.000
_cell.length_b   1.000
_cell.length_c   1.000
_cell.angle_alpha   90.00
_cell.angle_beta   90.00
_cell.angle_gamma   90.00
#
_symmetry.space_group_name_H-M   'P 1'
#
loop_
_entity.id
_entity.type
_entity.pdbx_description
1 polymer ?
#
loop_
_entity_poly.entity_id
_entity_poly.type
_entity_poly.pdbx_seq_one_letter_code
_entity_poly.pdbx_strand_id
1 'polypeptide(L)'
;MEVKSIIFPRTITDMTPMLLETKAWKPDLIINLGVGPPAYLMVKQAYDIGLFPQVKMLGSFAWPVRPEYWDAVGEKGKYVLYTSYYKPGMLMSDSGNWMAAKYKAAHGEDPTFYALNVFGELLVIAQALEKAQSDDPKALQKALVGNTFQDWSGEVKFEEPQGLKWHNVSPPHLILQQTEVRQPFTESKLVFPSQFGGDGKIAGP
;
A
#
# COMPACT_ATOMS: atom_id res chain seq x y z
N MET A 1 -4.50 -22.80 -7.53
CA MET A 1 -4.10 -21.51 -8.12
C MET A 1 -2.74 -21.70 -8.76
N GLU A 2 -2.59 -21.40 -10.04
CA GLU A 2 -1.32 -21.41 -10.74
C GLU A 2 -0.72 -19.99 -10.70
N VAL A 3 0.58 -19.88 -10.46
CA VAL A 3 1.28 -18.58 -10.37
C VAL A 3 2.50 -18.61 -11.27
N LYS A 4 2.64 -17.60 -12.12
CA LYS A 4 3.83 -17.36 -12.93
C LYS A 4 4.48 -16.06 -12.49
N SER A 5 5.76 -16.09 -12.17
CA SER A 5 6.55 -14.90 -11.79
C SER A 5 7.46 -14.49 -12.93
N ILE A 6 7.47 -13.19 -13.22
CA ILE A 6 8.38 -12.57 -14.19
C ILE A 6 9.18 -11.50 -13.47
N ILE A 7 10.50 -11.62 -13.51
CA ILE A 7 11.43 -10.67 -12.88
C ILE A 7 11.98 -9.75 -13.95
N PHE A 8 12.01 -8.45 -13.65
CA PHE A 8 12.53 -7.43 -14.56
C PHE A 8 13.47 -6.45 -13.81
N PRO A 9 14.48 -5.91 -14.50
CA PRO A 9 15.39 -4.93 -13.89
C PRO A 9 14.69 -3.57 -13.71
N ARG A 10 15.15 -2.78 -12.74
CA ARG A 10 14.63 -1.42 -12.49
C ARG A 10 14.86 -0.45 -13.66
N THR A 11 15.82 -0.77 -14.53
CA THR A 11 16.18 0.02 -15.71
C THR A 11 15.42 -0.35 -16.98
N ILE A 12 14.42 -1.24 -16.86
CA ILE A 12 13.63 -1.68 -18.01
C ILE A 12 12.90 -0.50 -18.65
N THR A 13 12.95 -0.42 -19.99
CA THR A 13 12.30 0.64 -20.79
C THR A 13 11.21 0.10 -21.70
N ASP A 14 11.13 -1.22 -21.89
CA ASP A 14 10.09 -1.89 -22.66
C ASP A 14 9.72 -3.23 -22.01
N MET A 15 8.47 -3.35 -21.60
CA MET A 15 7.87 -4.56 -21.02
C MET A 15 6.97 -5.31 -22.02
N THR A 16 6.79 -4.78 -23.21
CA THR A 16 5.84 -5.34 -24.21
C THR A 16 6.06 -6.83 -24.46
N PRO A 17 7.29 -7.35 -24.64
CA PRO A 17 7.49 -8.79 -24.87
C PRO A 17 6.96 -9.65 -23.71
N MET A 18 7.25 -9.27 -22.47
CA MET A 18 6.80 -9.98 -21.28
C MET A 18 5.28 -9.89 -21.09
N LEU A 19 4.70 -8.75 -21.42
CA LEU A 19 3.25 -8.53 -21.34
C LEU A 19 2.49 -9.30 -22.42
N LEU A 20 3.05 -9.48 -23.62
CA LEU A 20 2.49 -10.33 -24.67
C LEU A 20 2.53 -11.79 -24.25
N GLU A 21 3.62 -12.27 -23.65
CA GLU A 21 3.70 -13.60 -23.05
C GLU A 21 2.65 -13.79 -21.94
N THR A 22 2.53 -12.78 -21.06
CA THR A 22 1.51 -12.78 -20.02
C THR A 22 0.09 -12.85 -20.61
N LYS A 23 -0.18 -12.08 -21.66
CA LYS A 23 -1.48 -12.10 -22.35
C LYS A 23 -1.79 -13.48 -22.97
N ALA A 24 -0.77 -14.11 -23.57
CA ALA A 24 -0.93 -15.47 -24.13
C ALA A 24 -1.23 -16.52 -23.06
N TRP A 25 -0.74 -16.35 -21.85
CA TRP A 25 -1.03 -17.23 -20.70
C TRP A 25 -2.43 -17.04 -20.13
N LYS A 26 -3.12 -15.92 -20.43
CA LYS A 26 -4.50 -15.60 -20.03
C LYS A 26 -4.71 -15.62 -18.50
N PRO A 27 -3.99 -14.83 -17.73
CA PRO A 27 -4.18 -14.78 -16.27
C PRO A 27 -5.52 -14.15 -15.90
N ASP A 28 -6.04 -14.52 -14.73
CA ASP A 28 -7.22 -13.87 -14.13
C ASP A 28 -6.83 -12.53 -13.45
N LEU A 29 -5.60 -12.44 -12.96
CA LEU A 29 -5.09 -11.28 -12.21
C LEU A 29 -3.59 -11.09 -12.48
N ILE A 30 -3.18 -9.86 -12.64
CA ILE A 30 -1.77 -9.45 -12.65
C ILE A 30 -1.47 -8.77 -11.31
N ILE A 31 -0.44 -9.24 -10.60
CA ILE A 31 0.08 -8.57 -9.40
C ILE A 31 1.38 -7.86 -9.81
N ASN A 32 1.32 -6.53 -9.86
CA ASN A 32 2.46 -5.69 -10.20
C ASN A 32 3.19 -5.23 -8.93
N LEU A 33 4.32 -5.86 -8.63
CA LEU A 33 5.18 -5.53 -7.49
C LEU A 33 6.28 -4.51 -7.83
N GLY A 34 6.23 -3.92 -9.02
CA GLY A 34 7.14 -2.86 -9.42
C GLY A 34 7.03 -1.61 -8.54
N VAL A 35 8.10 -0.82 -8.48
CA VAL A 35 8.16 0.43 -7.72
C VAL A 35 8.58 1.58 -8.64
N GLY A 36 7.85 2.68 -8.60
CA GLY A 36 8.13 3.89 -9.37
C GLY A 36 7.94 3.69 -10.90
N PRO A 37 8.80 4.30 -11.73
CA PRO A 37 8.60 4.33 -13.18
C PRO A 37 8.36 2.98 -13.86
N PRO A 38 9.05 1.87 -13.52
CA PRO A 38 8.76 0.56 -14.10
C PRO A 38 7.34 0.06 -13.82
N ALA A 39 6.80 0.35 -12.63
CA ALA A 39 5.43 -0.02 -12.29
C ALA A 39 4.41 0.70 -13.18
N TYR A 40 4.64 1.98 -13.42
CA TYR A 40 3.78 2.81 -14.28
C TYR A 40 3.91 2.44 -15.76
N LEU A 41 5.13 2.12 -16.20
CA LEU A 41 5.39 1.59 -17.54
C LEU A 41 4.59 0.32 -17.82
N MET A 42 4.55 -0.61 -16.84
CA MET A 42 3.76 -1.83 -16.96
C MET A 42 2.27 -1.53 -17.17
N VAL A 43 1.70 -0.63 -16.38
CA VAL A 43 0.28 -0.24 -16.54
C VAL A 43 0.03 0.30 -17.94
N LYS A 44 0.87 1.24 -18.38
CA LYS A 44 0.75 1.88 -19.69
C LYS A 44 0.82 0.87 -20.83
N GLN A 45 1.86 0.05 -20.84
CA GLN A 45 2.07 -0.91 -21.94
C GLN A 45 1.06 -2.07 -21.91
N ALA A 46 0.62 -2.52 -20.73
CA ALA A 46 -0.46 -3.49 -20.62
C ALA A 46 -1.78 -2.96 -21.21
N TYR A 47 -2.07 -1.67 -21.01
CA TYR A 47 -3.21 -1.00 -21.62
C TYR A 47 -3.05 -0.94 -23.14
N ASP A 48 -1.89 -0.54 -23.63
CA ASP A 48 -1.64 -0.35 -25.06
C ASP A 48 -1.79 -1.63 -25.89
N ILE A 49 -1.49 -2.78 -25.29
CA ILE A 49 -1.69 -4.09 -25.96
C ILE A 49 -3.06 -4.72 -25.67
N GLY A 50 -3.96 -4.00 -24.97
CA GLY A 50 -5.30 -4.51 -24.61
C GLY A 50 -5.26 -5.70 -23.63
N LEU A 51 -4.28 -5.76 -22.75
CA LEU A 51 -4.24 -6.72 -21.64
C LEU A 51 -4.97 -6.17 -20.42
N PHE A 52 -4.67 -4.95 -20.02
CA PHE A 52 -5.37 -4.21 -18.97
C PHE A 52 -6.33 -3.20 -19.64
N PRO A 53 -7.55 -2.96 -19.12
CA PRO A 53 -8.14 -3.47 -17.86
C PRO A 53 -8.95 -4.76 -18.00
N GLN A 54 -8.90 -5.47 -19.13
CA GLN A 54 -9.61 -6.75 -19.31
C GLN A 54 -9.14 -7.77 -18.28
N VAL A 55 -7.83 -7.93 -18.11
CA VAL A 55 -7.24 -8.62 -16.97
C VAL A 55 -7.03 -7.59 -15.85
N LYS A 56 -7.53 -7.87 -14.66
CA LYS A 56 -7.39 -6.96 -13.52
C LYS A 56 -5.93 -6.86 -13.08
N MET A 57 -5.52 -5.68 -12.62
CA MET A 57 -4.17 -5.46 -12.13
C MET A 57 -4.22 -4.93 -10.70
N LEU A 58 -3.49 -5.60 -9.80
CA LEU A 58 -3.26 -5.17 -8.42
C LEU A 58 -1.84 -4.63 -8.31
N GLY A 59 -1.71 -3.35 -8.04
CA GLY A 59 -0.45 -2.71 -7.71
C GLY A 59 -0.09 -2.86 -6.23
N SER A 60 1.17 -3.16 -5.95
CA SER A 60 1.70 -2.98 -4.61
C SER A 60 1.86 -1.49 -4.34
N PHE A 61 1.52 -1.06 -3.11
CA PHE A 61 1.57 0.33 -2.71
C PHE A 61 0.52 1.25 -3.37
N ALA A 62 0.35 2.42 -2.79
CA ALA A 62 -0.70 3.36 -3.13
C ALA A 62 -0.28 4.29 -4.31
N TRP A 63 0.03 3.74 -5.47
CA TRP A 63 0.47 4.55 -6.63
C TRP A 63 -0.57 5.58 -7.06
N PRO A 64 -1.88 5.23 -7.19
CA PRO A 64 -2.87 6.17 -7.70
C PRO A 64 -3.14 7.38 -6.81
N VAL A 65 -2.66 7.38 -5.55
CA VAL A 65 -2.74 8.58 -4.70
C VAL A 65 -1.60 9.57 -4.95
N ARG A 66 -0.69 9.27 -5.89
CA ARG A 66 0.48 10.09 -6.21
C ARG A 66 0.30 10.80 -7.54
N PRO A 67 0.56 12.12 -7.61
CA PRO A 67 0.47 12.87 -8.85
C PRO A 67 1.32 12.29 -9.98
N GLU A 68 2.56 11.86 -9.70
CA GLU A 68 3.48 11.31 -10.69
C GLU A 68 3.00 10.02 -11.36
N TYR A 69 2.13 9.24 -10.71
CA TYR A 69 1.46 8.12 -11.35
C TYR A 69 0.58 8.59 -12.50
N TRP A 70 -0.28 9.56 -12.23
CA TRP A 70 -1.21 10.09 -13.22
C TRP A 70 -0.50 10.85 -14.34
N ASP A 71 0.61 11.52 -14.04
CA ASP A 71 1.46 12.16 -15.07
C ASP A 71 2.03 11.11 -16.04
N ALA A 72 2.37 9.93 -15.53
CA ALA A 72 2.94 8.86 -16.35
C ALA A 72 1.90 8.09 -17.17
N VAL A 73 0.71 7.82 -16.62
CA VAL A 73 -0.24 6.87 -17.21
C VAL A 73 -1.54 7.50 -17.73
N GLY A 74 -1.96 8.66 -17.20
CA GLY A 74 -3.21 9.33 -17.56
C GLY A 74 -4.41 8.40 -17.46
N GLU A 75 -5.31 8.47 -18.44
CA GLU A 75 -6.52 7.64 -18.53
C GLU A 75 -6.25 6.13 -18.47
N LYS A 76 -5.06 5.70 -18.93
CA LYS A 76 -4.67 4.28 -18.94
C LYS A 76 -4.49 3.70 -17.52
N GLY A 77 -4.35 4.57 -16.52
CA GLY A 77 -4.18 4.18 -15.13
C GLY A 77 -5.47 3.95 -14.35
N LYS A 78 -6.63 4.25 -14.93
CA LYS A 78 -7.93 4.01 -14.29
C LYS A 78 -8.14 2.51 -14.05
N TYR A 79 -8.87 2.18 -12.99
CA TYR A 79 -9.23 0.81 -12.59
C TYR A 79 -8.10 -0.07 -12.05
N VAL A 80 -6.87 0.45 -11.90
CA VAL A 80 -5.83 -0.28 -11.17
C VAL A 80 -6.27 -0.44 -9.71
N LEU A 81 -6.26 -1.67 -9.23
CA LEU A 81 -6.38 -1.97 -7.81
C LEU A 81 -5.05 -1.67 -7.12
N TYR A 82 -5.08 -1.18 -5.89
CA TYR A 82 -3.86 -0.93 -5.16
C TYR A 82 -4.01 -1.22 -3.68
N THR A 83 -2.90 -1.55 -3.03
CA THR A 83 -2.88 -1.80 -1.59
C THR A 83 -2.59 -0.53 -0.82
N SER A 84 -3.24 -0.40 0.33
CA SER A 84 -2.95 0.64 1.32
C SER A 84 -3.19 0.09 2.73
N TYR A 85 -2.59 0.71 3.73
CA TYR A 85 -2.89 0.44 5.14
C TYR A 85 -3.86 1.47 5.72
N TYR A 86 -4.14 2.52 4.97
CA TYR A 86 -4.96 3.64 5.41
C TYR A 86 -5.81 4.17 4.26
N LYS A 87 -6.97 4.67 4.62
CA LYS A 87 -7.83 5.53 3.78
C LYS A 87 -8.38 6.63 4.68
N PRO A 88 -8.45 7.90 4.22
CA PRO A 88 -9.07 8.97 4.99
C PRO A 88 -10.49 8.58 5.45
N GLY A 89 -10.80 8.87 6.72
CA GLY A 89 -12.08 8.50 7.34
C GLY A 89 -12.10 7.13 8.03
N MET A 90 -11.01 6.36 7.99
CA MET A 90 -10.88 5.17 8.85
C MET A 90 -10.74 5.56 10.32
N LEU A 91 -11.24 4.66 11.18
CA LEU A 91 -10.97 4.74 12.61
C LEU A 91 -9.47 4.57 12.88
N MET A 92 -8.90 5.51 13.60
CA MET A 92 -7.51 5.51 14.05
C MET A 92 -7.44 5.72 15.56
N SER A 93 -6.26 5.52 16.14
CA SER A 93 -6.00 5.93 17.53
C SER A 93 -6.07 7.46 17.69
N ASP A 94 -6.11 7.93 18.91
CA ASP A 94 -6.09 9.38 19.19
C ASP A 94 -4.82 10.03 18.64
N SER A 95 -3.67 9.36 18.75
CA SER A 95 -2.41 9.83 18.17
C SER A 95 -2.43 9.87 16.65
N GLY A 96 -3.06 8.88 16.01
CA GLY A 96 -3.27 8.86 14.56
C GLY A 96 -4.16 10.00 14.08
N ASN A 97 -5.28 10.23 14.75
CA ASN A 97 -6.19 11.34 14.46
C ASN A 97 -5.52 12.69 14.65
N TRP A 98 -4.74 12.84 15.74
CA TRP A 98 -3.96 14.04 16.00
C TRP A 98 -2.94 14.29 14.88
N MET A 99 -2.17 13.28 14.49
CA MET A 99 -1.19 13.38 13.42
C MET A 99 -1.83 13.76 12.09
N ALA A 100 -2.93 13.10 11.72
CA ALA A 100 -3.65 13.39 10.48
C ALA A 100 -4.14 14.85 10.43
N ALA A 101 -4.70 15.35 11.52
CA ALA A 101 -5.13 16.74 11.62
C ALA A 101 -3.96 17.74 11.49
N LYS A 102 -2.82 17.46 12.16
CA LYS A 102 -1.61 18.29 12.06
C LYS A 102 -0.99 18.27 10.67
N TYR A 103 -0.94 17.08 10.05
CA TYR A 103 -0.45 16.92 8.68
C TYR A 103 -1.29 17.74 7.69
N LYS A 104 -2.61 17.59 7.77
CA LYS A 104 -3.54 18.33 6.90
C LYS A 104 -3.43 19.85 7.09
N ALA A 105 -3.28 20.32 8.33
CA ALA A 105 -3.08 21.74 8.62
C ALA A 105 -1.77 22.28 8.04
N ALA A 106 -0.71 21.46 8.01
CA ALA A 106 0.61 21.88 7.53
C ALA A 106 0.74 21.79 6.00
N HIS A 107 0.09 20.82 5.36
CA HIS A 107 0.30 20.46 3.94
C HIS A 107 -0.94 20.69 3.05
N GLY A 108 -2.12 20.95 3.63
CA GLY A 108 -3.36 21.17 2.88
C GLY A 108 -4.03 19.88 2.36
N GLU A 109 -3.46 18.71 2.62
CA GLU A 109 -3.94 17.42 2.16
C GLU A 109 -3.93 16.37 3.27
N ASP A 110 -4.67 15.28 3.10
CA ASP A 110 -4.66 14.17 4.04
C ASP A 110 -3.34 13.39 3.95
N PRO A 111 -2.81 12.84 5.08
CA PRO A 111 -1.58 12.06 5.05
C PRO A 111 -1.76 10.79 4.21
N THR A 112 -0.69 10.36 3.57
CA THR A 112 -0.61 9.01 3.04
C THR A 112 -0.29 8.02 4.16
N PHE A 113 -0.48 6.71 3.91
CA PHE A 113 -0.08 5.70 4.90
C PHE A 113 1.43 5.74 5.20
N TYR A 114 2.27 6.22 4.27
CA TYR A 114 3.71 6.37 4.52
C TYR A 114 3.98 7.37 5.65
N ALA A 115 3.32 8.53 5.63
CA ALA A 115 3.48 9.54 6.67
C ALA A 115 2.99 9.01 8.03
N LEU A 116 1.86 8.27 8.04
CA LEU A 116 1.33 7.66 9.25
C LEU A 116 2.24 6.55 9.78
N ASN A 117 2.81 5.70 8.92
CA ASN A 117 3.71 4.64 9.34
C ASN A 117 5.00 5.21 9.96
N VAL A 118 5.63 6.20 9.32
CA VAL A 118 6.83 6.85 9.90
C VAL A 118 6.53 7.46 11.26
N PHE A 119 5.38 8.10 11.42
CA PHE A 119 4.94 8.63 12.71
C PHE A 119 4.74 7.52 13.74
N GLY A 120 4.06 6.42 13.37
CA GLY A 120 3.84 5.26 14.24
C GLY A 120 5.13 4.56 14.65
N GLU A 121 6.08 4.41 13.72
CA GLU A 121 7.41 3.85 14.02
C GLU A 121 8.14 4.70 15.07
N LEU A 122 8.11 6.02 14.93
CA LEU A 122 8.72 6.93 15.92
C LEU A 122 8.02 6.84 17.28
N LEU A 123 6.68 6.74 17.31
CA LEU A 123 5.93 6.55 18.56
C LEU A 123 6.31 5.23 19.26
N VAL A 124 6.40 4.13 18.51
CA VAL A 124 6.77 2.82 19.04
C VAL A 124 8.19 2.84 19.59
N ILE A 125 9.13 3.46 18.86
CA ILE A 125 10.53 3.60 19.31
C ILE A 125 10.60 4.43 20.60
N ALA A 126 9.90 5.56 20.69
CA ALA A 126 9.87 6.38 21.89
C ALA A 126 9.35 5.60 23.12
N GLN A 127 8.23 4.89 22.95
CA GLN A 127 7.67 4.05 24.00
C GLN A 127 8.61 2.88 24.38
N ALA A 128 9.32 2.32 23.41
CA ALA A 128 10.30 1.25 23.68
C ALA A 128 11.50 1.77 24.48
N LEU A 129 12.00 2.95 24.17
CA LEU A 129 13.06 3.63 24.94
C LEU A 129 12.62 3.89 26.38
N GLU A 130 11.40 4.38 26.57
CA GLU A 130 10.82 4.60 27.90
C GLU A 130 10.72 3.29 28.71
N LYS A 131 10.29 2.20 28.07
CA LYS A 131 10.18 0.88 28.71
C LYS A 131 11.55 0.25 28.99
N ALA A 132 12.49 0.37 28.08
CA ALA A 132 13.84 -0.15 28.21
C ALA A 132 14.70 0.62 29.23
N GLN A 133 14.40 1.90 29.47
CA GLN A 133 15.24 2.84 30.22
C GLN A 133 16.70 2.83 29.76
N SER A 134 16.91 2.58 28.44
CA SER A 134 18.22 2.41 27.82
C SER A 134 18.12 2.61 26.32
N ASP A 135 19.18 3.12 25.71
CA ASP A 135 19.39 3.23 24.26
C ASP A 135 20.24 2.04 23.71
N ASP A 136 20.60 1.08 24.56
CA ASP A 136 21.28 -0.12 24.10
C ASP A 136 20.38 -0.95 23.16
N PRO A 137 20.86 -1.31 21.96
CA PRO A 137 20.04 -2.00 20.96
C PRO A 137 19.45 -3.33 21.43
N LYS A 138 20.16 -4.08 22.32
CA LYS A 138 19.65 -5.36 22.84
C LYS A 138 18.56 -5.13 23.88
N ALA A 139 18.70 -4.09 24.70
CA ALA A 139 17.65 -3.70 25.65
C ALA A 139 16.40 -3.22 24.90
N LEU A 140 16.55 -2.43 23.83
CA LEU A 140 15.45 -2.00 22.98
C LEU A 140 14.76 -3.18 22.29
N GLN A 141 15.52 -4.10 21.70
CA GLN A 141 14.96 -5.31 21.08
C GLN A 141 14.12 -6.12 22.07
N LYS A 142 14.64 -6.31 23.28
CA LYS A 142 13.91 -7.02 24.34
C LYS A 142 12.63 -6.27 24.73
N ALA A 143 12.68 -4.94 24.83
CA ALA A 143 11.50 -4.14 25.13
C ALA A 143 10.47 -4.21 24.02
N LEU A 144 10.88 -4.16 22.73
CA LEU A 144 9.98 -4.28 21.60
C LEU A 144 9.23 -5.59 21.56
N VAL A 145 9.92 -6.73 21.78
CA VAL A 145 9.31 -8.07 21.71
C VAL A 145 8.41 -8.35 22.93
N GLY A 146 8.77 -7.85 24.09
CA GLY A 146 8.08 -8.19 25.36
C GLY A 146 6.87 -7.32 25.70
N ASN A 147 6.54 -6.31 24.91
CA ASN A 147 5.53 -5.30 25.26
C ASN A 147 4.55 -5.01 24.14
N THR A 148 3.46 -4.35 24.54
CA THR A 148 2.45 -3.77 23.65
C THR A 148 2.67 -2.26 23.58
N PHE A 149 2.45 -1.68 22.41
CA PHE A 149 2.63 -0.27 22.09
C PHE A 149 1.38 0.31 21.47
N GLN A 150 1.30 1.63 21.40
CA GLN A 150 0.28 2.35 20.66
C GLN A 150 0.93 3.02 19.44
N ASP A 151 0.33 2.85 18.27
CA ASP A 151 0.69 3.59 17.08
C ASP A 151 -0.51 4.35 16.50
N TRP A 152 -0.40 4.84 15.28
CA TRP A 152 -1.48 5.56 14.62
C TRP A 152 -2.73 4.70 14.36
N SER A 153 -2.58 3.40 14.22
CA SER A 153 -3.66 2.47 13.92
C SER A 153 -4.32 1.88 15.17
N GLY A 154 -3.68 2.04 16.33
CA GLY A 154 -4.11 1.49 17.61
C GLY A 154 -3.02 0.71 18.31
N GLU A 155 -3.41 -0.38 18.94
CA GLU A 155 -2.48 -1.24 19.66
C GLU A 155 -1.66 -2.11 18.70
N VAL A 156 -0.34 -2.14 18.92
CA VAL A 156 0.60 -2.97 18.16
C VAL A 156 1.46 -3.82 19.09
N LYS A 157 1.71 -5.05 18.66
CA LYS A 157 2.58 -6.00 19.34
C LYS A 157 3.40 -6.76 18.30
N PHE A 158 4.70 -6.89 18.54
CA PHE A 158 5.55 -7.73 17.70
C PHE A 158 5.34 -9.20 18.04
N GLU A 159 4.93 -10.01 17.06
CA GLU A 159 4.66 -11.43 17.28
C GLU A 159 5.94 -12.21 17.50
N GLU A 160 5.96 -13.04 18.54
CA GLU A 160 7.12 -13.86 18.92
C GLU A 160 7.21 -15.23 18.22
N PRO A 161 6.11 -15.93 17.85
CA PRO A 161 6.25 -17.23 17.24
C PRO A 161 7.11 -17.17 15.99
N GLN A 162 8.11 -18.05 15.90
CA GLN A 162 8.92 -18.17 14.69
C GLN A 162 8.03 -18.51 13.49
N GLY A 163 8.34 -17.96 12.33
CA GLY A 163 7.59 -18.13 11.10
C GLY A 163 7.48 -16.83 10.31
N LEU A 164 6.53 -16.78 9.40
CA LEU A 164 6.33 -15.62 8.51
C LEU A 164 5.96 -14.32 9.25
N LYS A 165 5.41 -14.43 10.47
CA LYS A 165 4.98 -13.28 11.28
C LYS A 165 5.93 -12.94 12.42
N TRP A 166 7.05 -13.65 12.51
CA TRP A 166 8.01 -13.42 13.59
C TRP A 166 8.53 -11.99 13.58
N HIS A 167 8.42 -11.31 14.72
CA HIS A 167 8.76 -9.90 14.90
C HIS A 167 8.04 -8.96 13.93
N ASN A 168 6.86 -9.33 13.45
CA ASN A 168 6.08 -8.52 12.52
C ASN A 168 4.80 -7.98 13.18
N VAL A 169 4.35 -6.86 12.69
CA VAL A 169 3.05 -6.27 12.99
C VAL A 169 2.16 -6.45 11.77
N SER A 170 0.92 -6.84 11.96
CA SER A 170 -0.04 -7.02 10.87
C SER A 170 -1.04 -5.86 10.84
N PRO A 171 -0.70 -4.73 10.21
CA PRO A 171 -1.65 -3.63 10.06
C PRO A 171 -2.81 -4.03 9.15
N PRO A 172 -3.96 -3.33 9.20
CA PRO A 172 -5.05 -3.59 8.29
C PRO A 172 -4.60 -3.39 6.84
N HIS A 173 -4.91 -4.37 6.00
CA HIS A 173 -4.61 -4.28 4.56
C HIS A 173 -5.89 -3.94 3.81
N LEU A 174 -5.86 -2.86 3.06
CA LEU A 174 -6.94 -2.40 2.22
C LEU A 174 -6.61 -2.65 0.75
N ILE A 175 -7.63 -3.01 -0.02
CA ILE A 175 -7.58 -2.96 -1.49
C ILE A 175 -8.52 -1.86 -1.93
N LEU A 176 -7.95 -0.88 -2.59
CA LEU A 176 -8.61 0.33 -3.07
C LEU A 176 -8.54 0.41 -4.58
N GLN A 177 -9.41 1.24 -5.16
CA GLN A 177 -9.44 1.48 -6.59
C GLN A 177 -9.81 2.95 -6.87
N GLN A 178 -9.12 3.56 -7.81
CA GLN A 178 -9.54 4.84 -8.40
C GLN A 178 -10.09 4.59 -9.79
N THR A 179 -11.25 5.18 -10.05
CA THR A 179 -11.99 5.03 -11.31
C THR A 179 -11.84 6.24 -12.22
N GLU A 180 -11.35 7.36 -11.66
CA GLU A 180 -11.11 8.60 -12.38
C GLU A 180 -9.66 9.07 -12.25
N VAL A 181 -9.19 9.80 -13.26
CA VAL A 181 -7.83 10.39 -13.25
C VAL A 181 -7.74 11.43 -12.14
N ARG A 182 -6.70 11.33 -11.31
CA ARG A 182 -6.45 12.24 -10.18
C ARG A 182 -7.62 12.33 -9.19
N GLN A 183 -8.41 11.26 -9.10
CA GLN A 183 -9.49 11.18 -8.10
C GLN A 183 -8.91 11.41 -6.70
N PRO A 184 -9.55 12.25 -5.87
CA PRO A 184 -9.10 12.45 -4.49
C PRO A 184 -8.99 11.13 -3.72
N PHE A 185 -7.97 11.00 -2.88
CA PHE A 185 -7.77 9.76 -2.09
C PHE A 185 -8.97 9.42 -1.21
N THR A 186 -9.63 10.44 -0.66
CA THR A 186 -10.87 10.30 0.12
C THR A 186 -11.99 9.59 -0.64
N GLU A 187 -12.02 9.75 -1.97
CA GLU A 187 -13.05 9.19 -2.86
C GLU A 187 -12.67 7.83 -3.45
N SER A 188 -11.45 7.33 -3.17
CA SER A 188 -11.03 6.01 -3.62
C SER A 188 -12.02 4.95 -3.16
N LYS A 189 -12.46 4.11 -4.08
CA LYS A 189 -13.37 3.01 -3.77
C LYS A 189 -12.65 1.97 -2.91
N LEU A 190 -13.21 1.64 -1.75
CA LEU A 190 -12.76 0.52 -0.94
C LEU A 190 -13.39 -0.77 -1.49
N VAL A 191 -12.54 -1.66 -1.97
CA VAL A 191 -12.96 -2.98 -2.48
C VAL A 191 -12.92 -4.02 -1.37
N PHE A 192 -11.87 -4.03 -0.56
CA PHE A 192 -11.65 -5.01 0.51
C PHE A 192 -10.88 -4.35 1.69
N PRO A 193 -11.09 -4.80 2.94
CA PRO A 193 -12.05 -5.82 3.38
C PRO A 193 -13.43 -5.26 3.73
N SER A 194 -14.42 -6.14 3.84
CA SER A 194 -15.81 -5.76 4.15
C SER A 194 -15.99 -5.13 5.54
N GLN A 195 -15.16 -5.50 6.52
CA GLN A 195 -15.17 -4.92 7.87
C GLN A 195 -14.92 -3.41 7.90
N PHE A 196 -14.29 -2.85 6.86
CA PHE A 196 -14.10 -1.41 6.68
C PHE A 196 -15.01 -0.81 5.61
N GLY A 197 -16.02 -1.55 5.16
CA GLY A 197 -17.00 -1.09 4.18
C GLY A 197 -16.69 -1.46 2.72
N GLY A 198 -15.73 -2.35 2.48
CA GLY A 198 -15.48 -2.89 1.14
C GLY A 198 -16.66 -3.72 0.65
N ASP A 199 -17.09 -3.49 -0.58
CA ASP A 199 -18.23 -4.18 -1.21
C ASP A 199 -17.83 -5.42 -2.06
N GLY A 200 -16.54 -5.70 -2.16
CA GLY A 200 -15.97 -6.79 -2.98
C GLY A 200 -16.08 -6.58 -4.49
N LYS A 201 -16.66 -5.47 -4.94
CA LYS A 201 -16.91 -5.21 -6.36
C LYS A 201 -15.77 -4.41 -6.97
N ILE A 202 -15.17 -4.96 -8.02
CA ILE A 202 -14.15 -4.29 -8.81
C ILE A 202 -14.82 -3.52 -9.93
N ALA A 203 -14.58 -2.22 -10.03
CA ALA A 203 -15.04 -1.43 -11.16
C ALA A 203 -14.23 -1.76 -12.42
N GLY A 204 -14.83 -1.49 -13.58
CA GLY A 204 -14.21 -1.65 -14.89
C GLY A 204 -14.86 -0.68 -15.89
N PRO A 205 -14.31 -0.58 -17.10
CA PRO A 205 -14.89 0.19 -18.18
C PRO A 205 -16.21 -0.40 -18.63
#